data_37f15bb936d34716d6b5115f81f4c4ae
#
_entry.id   37f15bb936d34716d6b5115f81f4c4ae
#
_cell.length_a   1.000
_cell.length_b   1.000
_cell.length_c   1.000
_cell.angle_alpha   90.00
_cell.angle_beta   90.00
_cell.angle_gamma   90.00
#
_symmetry.space_group_name_H-M   'P 1'
#
loop_
_entity.id
_entity.type
_entity.pdbx_description
1 polymer ?
#
loop_
_entity_poly.entity_id
_entity_poly.type
_entity_poly.pdbx_seq_one_letter_code
_entity_poly.pdbx_strand_id
1 'polypeptide(L)'
;MKIEIKKPTNKDLETEDILSWPIWEKEISRFDWHYDSTEECYLLEGKVIVETKDGKTVEFGKGDFVTFPKGLSCVWDIKAPVRKHYNFK
;
A
#
# COMPACT_ATOMS: atom_id res chain seq x y z
N MET A 1 4.62 -4.10 14.79
CA MET A 1 3.60 -3.77 13.78
C MET A 1 3.92 -4.49 12.49
N LYS A 2 2.93 -5.06 11.86
CA LYS A 2 3.13 -5.90 10.68
C LYS A 2 2.37 -5.38 9.47
N ILE A 3 3.09 -5.20 8.36
CA ILE A 3 2.49 -4.90 7.06
C ILE A 3 2.06 -6.24 6.47
N GLU A 4 0.81 -6.34 6.03
CA GLU A 4 0.27 -7.54 5.41
C GLU A 4 0.12 -7.34 3.92
N ILE A 5 0.57 -8.33 3.13
CA ILE A 5 0.48 -8.33 1.67
C ILE A 5 -0.21 -9.61 1.22
N LYS A 6 -1.21 -9.45 0.35
CA LYS A 6 -1.89 -10.60 -0.27
C LYS A 6 -2.23 -10.29 -1.72
N LYS A 7 -2.48 -11.34 -2.50
CA LYS A 7 -2.95 -11.19 -3.87
C LYS A 7 -4.43 -11.53 -3.92
N PRO A 8 -5.31 -10.53 -4.01
CA PRO A 8 -6.75 -10.76 -4.03
C PRO A 8 -7.20 -11.41 -5.34
N THR A 9 -8.28 -12.18 -5.27
CA THR A 9 -8.96 -12.70 -6.46
C THR A 9 -9.91 -11.64 -7.00
N ASN A 10 -10.41 -11.82 -8.23
CA ASN A 10 -11.42 -10.94 -8.78
C ASN A 10 -12.67 -10.90 -7.89
N LYS A 11 -13.02 -12.01 -7.28
CA LYS A 11 -14.15 -12.08 -6.35
C LYS A 11 -13.92 -11.23 -5.11
N ASP A 12 -12.69 -11.24 -4.57
CA ASP A 12 -12.33 -10.40 -3.41
C ASP A 12 -12.48 -8.92 -3.77
N LEU A 13 -12.03 -8.51 -4.96
CA LEU A 13 -12.14 -7.14 -5.42
C LEU A 13 -13.60 -6.68 -5.54
N GLU A 14 -14.49 -7.56 -6.01
CA GLU A 14 -15.91 -7.27 -6.14
C GLU A 14 -16.61 -7.23 -4.79
N THR A 15 -16.35 -8.23 -3.94
CA THR A 15 -17.02 -8.38 -2.65
C THR A 15 -16.75 -7.19 -1.72
N GLU A 16 -15.53 -6.67 -1.72
CA GLU A 16 -15.13 -5.54 -0.87
C GLU A 16 -15.25 -4.20 -1.61
N ASP A 17 -15.72 -4.21 -2.85
CA ASP A 17 -15.92 -3.01 -3.66
C ASP A 17 -14.64 -2.16 -3.79
N ILE A 18 -13.50 -2.83 -3.86
CA ILE A 18 -12.17 -2.18 -3.85
C ILE A 18 -12.00 -1.22 -5.01
N LEU A 19 -12.51 -1.56 -6.18
CA LEU A 19 -12.35 -0.74 -7.39
C LEU A 19 -13.19 0.55 -7.37
N SER A 20 -14.04 0.72 -6.36
CA SER A 20 -14.78 1.98 -6.15
C SER A 20 -14.08 2.93 -5.17
N TRP A 21 -13.04 2.44 -4.50
CA TRP A 21 -12.28 3.28 -3.56
C TRP A 21 -11.56 4.42 -4.27
N PRO A 22 -11.25 5.53 -3.58
CA PRO A 22 -10.46 6.62 -4.17
C PRO A 22 -9.11 6.15 -4.70
N ILE A 23 -8.57 6.90 -5.65
CA ILE A 23 -7.26 6.60 -6.26
C ILE A 23 -6.24 7.63 -5.79
N TRP A 24 -5.03 7.15 -5.48
CA TRP A 24 -3.88 7.96 -5.16
C TRP A 24 -2.75 7.61 -6.13
N GLU A 25 -2.06 8.65 -6.61
CA GLU A 25 -0.96 8.50 -7.56
C GLU A 25 0.27 9.23 -7.03
N LYS A 26 1.44 8.67 -7.30
CA LYS A 26 2.70 9.28 -6.92
C LYS A 26 3.82 8.83 -7.87
N GLU A 27 4.64 9.78 -8.26
CA GLU A 27 5.82 9.53 -9.08
C GLU A 27 6.94 8.85 -8.28
N ILE A 28 7.98 8.39 -8.97
CA ILE A 28 9.20 7.86 -8.35
C ILE A 28 9.71 8.90 -7.36
N SER A 29 9.83 8.50 -6.10
CA SER A 29 10.24 9.38 -5.01
C SER A 29 10.52 8.58 -3.75
N ARG A 30 11.10 9.23 -2.75
CA ARG A 30 11.35 8.64 -1.44
C ARG A 30 10.91 9.64 -0.39
N PHE A 31 10.05 9.20 0.56
CA PHE A 31 9.51 10.08 1.59
C PHE A 31 9.13 9.31 2.85
N ASP A 32 9.14 10.02 3.98
CA ASP A 32 8.65 9.49 5.26
C ASP A 32 7.13 9.49 5.27
N TRP A 33 6.55 8.48 5.93
CA TRP A 33 5.10 8.38 6.09
C TRP A 33 4.73 7.83 7.46
N HIS A 34 3.63 8.33 8.00
CA HIS A 34 3.07 7.85 9.27
C HIS A 34 1.58 7.56 9.09
N TYR A 35 1.13 6.42 9.62
CA TYR A 35 -0.27 5.99 9.50
C TYR A 35 -1.04 6.35 10.78
N ASP A 36 -1.93 7.35 10.69
CA ASP A 36 -2.82 7.73 11.79
C ASP A 36 -3.99 6.77 11.95
N SER A 37 -4.25 5.95 10.94
CA SER A 37 -5.26 4.90 10.95
C SER A 37 -4.79 3.75 10.08
N THR A 38 -5.44 2.60 10.22
CA THR A 38 -5.14 1.45 9.35
C THR A 38 -5.52 1.80 7.91
N GLU A 39 -4.59 1.60 6.99
CA GLU A 39 -4.86 1.79 5.56
C GLU A 39 -4.84 0.45 4.85
N GLU A 40 -5.85 0.23 4.00
CA GLU A 40 -5.86 -0.86 3.04
C GLU A 40 -5.71 -0.25 1.65
N CYS A 41 -4.87 -0.84 0.81
CA CYS A 41 -4.72 -0.37 -0.56
C CYS A 41 -4.50 -1.52 -1.54
N TYR A 42 -4.90 -1.28 -2.77
CA TYR A 42 -4.74 -2.22 -3.88
C TYR A 42 -3.99 -1.51 -5.00
N LEU A 43 -2.82 -2.02 -5.37
CA LEU A 43 -1.97 -1.40 -6.36
C LEU A 43 -2.36 -1.80 -7.77
N LEU A 44 -2.75 -0.80 -8.56
CA LEU A 44 -3.04 -0.97 -9.99
C LEU A 44 -1.75 -0.93 -10.80
N GLU A 45 -0.78 -0.11 -10.37
CA GLU A 45 0.51 0.08 -11.01
C GLU A 45 1.55 0.45 -9.97
N GLY A 46 2.80 0.14 -10.25
CA GLY A 46 3.93 0.62 -9.48
C GLY A 46 4.77 -0.47 -8.85
N LYS A 47 5.83 -0.01 -8.22
CA LYS A 47 6.74 -0.85 -7.43
C LYS A 47 7.26 -0.01 -6.28
N VAL A 48 7.14 -0.54 -5.08
CA VAL A 48 7.49 0.19 -3.85
C VAL A 48 8.28 -0.71 -2.92
N ILE A 49 9.28 -0.12 -2.27
CA ILE A 49 9.96 -0.72 -1.13
C ILE A 49 9.66 0.15 0.07
N VAL A 50 9.10 -0.43 1.11
CA VAL A 50 8.82 0.26 2.38
C VAL A 50 9.84 -0.19 3.41
N GLU A 51 10.51 0.79 4.04
CA GLU A 51 11.45 0.53 5.14
C GLU A 51 10.78 0.89 6.46
N THR A 52 10.80 -0.06 7.40
CA THR A 52 10.28 0.17 8.74
C THR A 52 11.41 0.59 9.68
N LYS A 53 11.07 1.17 10.84
CA LYS A 53 12.06 1.68 11.77
C LYS A 53 12.97 0.62 12.39
N ASP A 54 12.52 -0.64 12.38
CA ASP A 54 13.32 -1.77 12.88
C ASP A 54 14.30 -2.31 11.84
N GLY A 55 14.45 -1.61 10.71
CA GLY A 55 15.41 -1.98 9.67
C GLY A 55 14.92 -3.04 8.69
N LYS A 56 13.63 -3.41 8.76
CA LYS A 56 13.06 -4.37 7.82
C LYS A 56 12.55 -3.66 6.57
N THR A 57 12.55 -4.38 5.46
CA THR A 57 12.00 -3.89 4.20
C THR A 57 10.89 -4.80 3.71
N VAL A 58 9.89 -4.19 3.07
CA VAL A 58 8.77 -4.90 2.46
C VAL A 58 8.62 -4.37 1.04
N GLU A 59 8.57 -5.27 0.07
CA GLU A 59 8.42 -4.89 -1.34
C GLU A 59 7.05 -5.32 -1.85
N PHE A 60 6.36 -4.42 -2.57
CA PHE A 60 5.08 -4.73 -3.18
C PHE A 60 4.89 -3.91 -4.46
N GLY A 61 3.92 -4.29 -5.25
CA GLY A 61 3.64 -3.64 -6.52
C GLY A 61 2.31 -4.03 -7.13
N LYS A 62 2.22 -3.91 -8.45
CA LYS A 62 0.99 -4.18 -9.21
C LYS A 62 0.35 -5.51 -8.81
N GLY A 63 -0.93 -5.46 -8.49
CA GLY A 63 -1.72 -6.65 -8.13
C GLY A 63 -1.68 -7.01 -6.66
N ASP A 64 -0.92 -6.28 -5.84
CA ASP A 64 -0.83 -6.55 -4.41
C ASP A 64 -1.88 -5.76 -3.63
N PHE A 65 -2.47 -6.43 -2.64
CA PHE A 65 -3.34 -5.80 -1.65
C PHE A 65 -2.54 -5.70 -0.36
N VAL A 66 -2.34 -4.48 0.13
CA VAL A 66 -1.45 -4.21 1.25
C VAL A 66 -2.23 -3.55 2.38
N THR A 67 -2.03 -4.05 3.61
CA THR A 67 -2.61 -3.46 4.81
C THR A 67 -1.51 -2.90 5.69
N PHE A 68 -1.58 -1.60 5.97
CA PHE A 68 -0.65 -0.90 6.85
C PHE A 68 -1.33 -0.63 8.19
N PRO A 69 -0.73 -1.08 9.32
CA PRO A 69 -1.36 -0.91 10.62
C PRO A 69 -1.29 0.54 11.12
N LYS A 70 -2.30 0.94 11.87
CA LYS A 70 -2.33 2.24 12.54
C LYS A 70 -1.09 2.38 13.44
N GLY A 71 -0.49 3.55 13.41
CA GLY A 71 0.68 3.88 14.22
C GLY A 71 2.02 3.52 13.58
N LEU A 72 2.01 2.90 12.40
CA LEU A 72 3.24 2.58 11.69
C LEU A 72 3.89 3.85 11.15
N SER A 73 5.20 4.00 11.40
CA SER A 73 6.04 4.99 10.74
C SER A 73 7.04 4.28 9.85
N CYS A 74 7.19 4.74 8.63
CA CYS A 74 8.02 4.06 7.64
C CYS A 74 8.51 5.05 6.59
N VAL A 75 9.38 4.55 5.71
CA VAL A 75 9.84 5.29 4.53
C VAL A 75 9.32 4.57 3.30
N TRP A 76 8.64 5.31 2.44
CA TRP A 76 8.23 4.84 1.12
C TRP A 76 9.31 5.15 0.11
N ASP A 77 9.77 4.15 -0.60
CA ASP A 77 10.75 4.27 -1.68
C ASP A 77 10.10 3.75 -2.95
N ILE A 78 9.55 4.68 -3.75
CA ILE A 78 8.82 4.35 -4.98
C ILE A 78 9.82 4.16 -6.11
N LYS A 79 9.87 2.94 -6.65
CA LYS A 79 10.77 2.56 -7.73
C LYS A 79 10.12 2.64 -9.12
N ALA A 80 8.80 2.55 -9.19
CA ALA A 80 8.02 2.78 -10.39
C ALA A 80 6.76 3.54 -9.99
N PRO A 81 6.26 4.46 -10.83
CA PRO A 81 5.11 5.30 -10.46
C PRO A 81 3.94 4.50 -9.97
N VAL A 82 3.34 4.94 -8.86
CA VAL A 82 2.27 4.23 -8.15
C VAL A 82 0.91 4.78 -8.54
N ARG A 83 -0.03 3.86 -8.74
CA ARG A 83 -1.45 4.14 -8.82
C ARG A 83 -2.17 3.08 -8.01
N LYS A 84 -2.94 3.51 -7.00
CA LYS A 84 -3.60 2.57 -6.09
C LYS A 84 -4.97 3.06 -5.67
N HIS A 85 -5.87 2.11 -5.38
CA HIS A 85 -7.08 2.35 -4.61
C HIS A 85 -6.72 2.28 -3.13
N TYR A 86 -7.33 3.11 -2.30
CA TYR A 86 -7.05 3.11 -0.86
C TYR A 86 -8.31 3.32 -0.03
N ASN A 87 -8.25 2.85 1.21
CA ASN A 87 -9.32 3.01 2.17
C ASN A 87 -8.73 3.05 3.58
N PHE A 88 -9.17 3.98 4.39
CA PHE A 88 -8.79 4.07 5.80
C PHE A 88 -9.87 3.47 6.69
N LYS A 89 -9.45 2.77 7.73
CA LYS A 89 -10.36 2.15 8.69
C LYS A 89 -10.30 2.82 10.05
#